data_5f30a16a90ca6cc5bba540adc59067c0
#
_entry.id   5f30a16a90ca6cc5bba540adc59067c0
#
_cell.length_a   1.000
_cell.length_b   1.000
_cell.length_c   1.000
_cell.angle_alpha   90.00
_cell.angle_beta   90.00
_cell.angle_gamma   90.00
#
_symmetry.space_group_name_H-M   'P 1'
#
loop_
_entity.id
_entity.type
_entity.pdbx_description
1 polymer ?
#
loop_
_entity_poly.entity_id
_entity_poly.type
_entity_poly.pdbx_seq_one_letter_code
_entity_poly.pdbx_strand_id
1 'polypeptide(L)'
;MKKILMLALFAIGTISSNAQQTKDEIAILQAAYGMQKRDLVAKFMDVSDAQSATFWSLYEEYEVSRKAIGTKRANNIVEYAKNYETITDENVQNMVKVSMEVNKEFNALWEKTYKKMAKSLSPKTAAKFYQLELYLETMVRSELSESIPMIDELK
;
A
#
# COMPACT_ATOMS: atom_id res chain seq x y z
N MET A 1 -17.50 -5.49 0.05
CA MET A 1 -16.09 -5.08 0.12
C MET A 1 -15.26 -5.52 -1.09
N LYS A 2 -15.48 -6.72 -1.68
CA LYS A 2 -14.75 -7.19 -2.90
C LYS A 2 -14.87 -6.25 -4.12
N LYS A 3 -16.00 -5.58 -4.33
CA LYS A 3 -16.24 -4.75 -5.53
C LYS A 3 -15.53 -3.40 -5.55
N ILE A 4 -15.03 -2.90 -4.43
CA ILE A 4 -14.47 -1.55 -4.31
C ILE A 4 -12.95 -1.57 -4.54
N LEU A 5 -12.26 -2.65 -4.15
CA LEU A 5 -10.85 -2.86 -4.50
C LEU A 5 -10.63 -3.15 -5.99
N MET A 6 -11.61 -3.81 -6.66
CA MET A 6 -11.55 -4.10 -8.11
C MET A 6 -11.51 -2.84 -8.98
N LEU A 7 -12.19 -1.76 -8.60
CA LEU A 7 -12.20 -0.52 -9.39
C LEU A 7 -10.84 0.19 -9.41
N ALA A 8 -10.02 -0.02 -8.40
CA ALA A 8 -8.71 0.61 -8.29
C ALA A 8 -7.62 -0.04 -9.17
N LEU A 9 -7.79 -1.30 -9.57
CA LEU A 9 -6.80 -2.07 -10.34
C LEU A 9 -7.12 -2.16 -11.84
N PHE A 10 -8.39 -1.99 -12.23
CA PHE A 10 -8.79 -2.12 -13.64
C PHE A 10 -8.33 -0.95 -14.54
N ALA A 11 -7.87 0.16 -13.96
CA ALA A 11 -7.32 1.31 -14.70
C ALA A 11 -5.92 1.07 -15.28
N ILE A 12 -5.24 -0.02 -14.89
CA ILE A 12 -3.88 -0.33 -15.37
C ILE A 12 -3.88 -0.91 -16.80
N GLY A 13 -5.03 -1.40 -17.28
CA GLY A 13 -5.15 -2.09 -18.56
C GLY A 13 -5.06 -1.24 -19.84
N THR A 14 -4.93 0.10 -19.76
CA THR A 14 -4.84 0.99 -20.92
C THR A 14 -3.73 2.03 -20.79
N ILE A 15 -2.54 1.60 -20.36
CA ILE A 15 -1.39 2.51 -20.22
C ILE A 15 -0.77 2.75 -21.60
N SER A 16 -1.34 3.67 -22.35
CA SER A 16 -0.69 4.28 -23.51
C SER A 16 -0.04 5.60 -23.07
N SER A 17 1.27 5.54 -22.92
CA SER A 17 2.25 6.61 -23.17
C SER A 17 2.06 8.00 -22.56
N ASN A 18 2.05 8.13 -21.22
CA ASN A 18 2.55 9.36 -20.59
C ASN A 18 2.89 9.11 -19.12
N ALA A 19 4.16 9.18 -18.75
CA ALA A 19 4.63 8.94 -17.37
C ALA A 19 3.96 9.87 -16.35
N GLN A 20 3.51 11.06 -16.76
CA GLN A 20 2.80 12.00 -15.91
C GLN A 20 1.37 11.53 -15.65
N GLN A 21 0.64 11.10 -16.66
CA GLN A 21 -0.73 10.57 -16.52
C GLN A 21 -0.77 9.37 -15.58
N THR A 22 0.18 8.44 -15.70
CA THR A 22 0.28 7.28 -14.79
C THR A 22 0.51 7.71 -13.34
N LYS A 23 1.34 8.74 -13.09
CA LYS A 23 1.56 9.27 -11.73
C LYS A 23 0.30 9.89 -11.15
N ASP A 24 -0.45 10.62 -11.95
CA ASP A 24 -1.69 11.27 -11.51
C ASP A 24 -2.77 10.22 -11.21
N GLU A 25 -2.89 9.17 -12.02
CA GLU A 25 -3.79 8.04 -11.77
C GLU A 25 -3.45 7.30 -10.47
N ILE A 26 -2.18 6.99 -10.22
CA ILE A 26 -1.72 6.38 -8.97
C ILE A 26 -2.08 7.26 -7.77
N ALA A 27 -1.88 8.57 -7.87
CA ALA A 27 -2.20 9.51 -6.80
C ALA A 27 -3.71 9.55 -6.49
N ILE A 28 -4.57 9.55 -7.51
CA ILE A 28 -6.03 9.50 -7.37
C ILE A 28 -6.48 8.21 -6.69
N LEU A 29 -5.96 7.06 -7.12
CA LEU A 29 -6.28 5.75 -6.54
C LEU A 29 -5.85 5.67 -5.07
N GLN A 30 -4.66 6.17 -4.75
CA GLN A 30 -4.17 6.22 -3.37
C GLN A 30 -5.00 7.15 -2.49
N ALA A 31 -5.50 8.28 -3.03
CA ALA A 31 -6.37 9.19 -2.29
C ALA A 31 -7.73 8.53 -1.99
N ALA A 32 -8.35 7.90 -2.98
CA ALA A 32 -9.61 7.18 -2.82
C ALA A 32 -9.50 6.04 -1.80
N TYR A 33 -8.45 5.21 -1.92
CA TYR A 33 -8.17 4.15 -0.95
C TYR A 33 -7.95 4.72 0.46
N GLY A 34 -7.22 5.83 0.59
CA GLY A 34 -6.92 6.47 1.86
C GLY A 34 -8.19 6.96 2.59
N MET A 35 -9.15 7.53 1.87
CA MET A 35 -10.43 7.96 2.47
C MET A 35 -11.24 6.78 3.01
N GLN A 36 -11.43 5.73 2.20
CA GLN A 36 -12.15 4.52 2.62
C GLN A 36 -11.47 3.80 3.78
N LYS A 37 -10.14 3.75 3.75
CA LYS A 37 -9.34 3.19 4.82
C LYS A 37 -9.49 3.96 6.12
N ARG A 38 -9.52 5.30 6.09
CA ARG A 38 -9.70 6.13 7.27
C ARG A 38 -11.02 5.82 7.99
N ASP A 39 -12.11 5.68 7.24
CA ASP A 39 -13.42 5.34 7.79
C ASP A 39 -13.42 3.93 8.42
N LEU A 40 -12.76 2.98 7.77
CA LEU A 40 -12.61 1.64 8.30
C LEU A 40 -11.78 1.63 9.60
N VAL A 41 -10.67 2.37 9.62
CA VAL A 41 -9.81 2.51 10.80
C VAL A 41 -10.57 3.16 11.94
N ALA A 42 -11.34 4.22 11.69
CA ALA A 42 -12.18 4.88 12.70
C ALA A 42 -13.16 3.88 13.34
N LYS A 43 -13.83 3.10 12.51
CA LYS A 43 -14.83 2.12 12.94
C LYS A 43 -14.23 0.95 13.71
N PHE A 44 -13.05 0.46 13.28
CA PHE A 44 -12.41 -0.69 13.90
C PHE A 44 -11.67 -0.32 15.19
N MET A 45 -10.99 0.81 15.21
CA MET A 45 -10.13 1.20 16.33
C MET A 45 -10.93 1.60 17.57
N ASP A 46 -12.08 2.27 17.38
CA ASP A 46 -12.95 2.69 18.48
C ASP A 46 -12.16 3.38 19.60
N VAL A 47 -11.42 4.43 19.24
CA VAL A 47 -10.51 5.14 20.14
C VAL A 47 -11.33 6.10 21.01
N SER A 48 -11.08 6.12 22.32
CA SER A 48 -11.76 7.05 23.22
C SER A 48 -11.47 8.52 22.89
N ASP A 49 -12.38 9.41 23.25
CA ASP A 49 -12.25 10.87 23.01
C ASP A 49 -10.91 11.41 23.56
N ALA A 50 -10.49 10.94 24.73
CA ALA A 50 -9.24 11.35 25.36
C ALA A 50 -7.98 10.96 24.56
N GLN A 51 -8.07 9.91 23.75
CA GLN A 51 -6.95 9.41 22.93
C GLN A 51 -7.07 9.80 21.45
N SER A 52 -8.23 10.29 21.02
CA SER A 52 -8.56 10.50 19.61
C SER A 52 -7.57 11.43 18.91
N ALA A 53 -7.30 12.60 19.47
CA ALA A 53 -6.38 13.57 18.85
C ALA A 53 -4.96 12.98 18.66
N THR A 54 -4.44 12.28 19.67
CA THR A 54 -3.11 11.64 19.60
C THR A 54 -3.09 10.50 18.59
N PHE A 55 -4.14 9.66 18.58
CA PHE A 55 -4.24 8.56 17.62
C PHE A 55 -4.25 9.07 16.19
N TRP A 56 -5.09 10.03 15.86
CA TRP A 56 -5.22 10.52 14.50
C TRP A 56 -3.98 11.26 14.01
N SER A 57 -3.27 11.97 14.88
CA SER A 57 -1.97 12.57 14.54
C SER A 57 -0.94 11.51 14.16
N LEU A 58 -0.84 10.42 14.93
CA LEU A 58 0.07 9.30 14.64
C LEU A 58 -0.35 8.52 13.39
N TYR A 59 -1.64 8.37 13.15
CA TYR A 59 -2.20 7.77 11.95
C TYR A 59 -1.84 8.59 10.70
N GLU A 60 -1.97 9.89 10.74
CA GLU A 60 -1.63 10.76 9.62
C GLU A 60 -0.14 10.71 9.29
N GLU A 61 0.74 10.72 10.29
CA GLU A 61 2.18 10.51 10.10
C GLU A 61 2.47 9.15 9.42
N TYR A 62 1.79 8.10 9.88
CA TYR A 62 1.88 6.79 9.29
C TYR A 62 1.43 6.77 7.83
N GLU A 63 0.27 7.37 7.51
CA GLU A 63 -0.28 7.39 6.16
C GLU A 63 0.59 8.13 5.15
N VAL A 64 1.27 9.20 5.54
CA VAL A 64 2.24 9.89 4.68
C VAL A 64 3.36 8.93 4.25
N SER A 65 3.94 8.21 5.21
CA SER A 65 5.00 7.24 4.93
C SER A 65 4.49 6.03 4.13
N ARG A 66 3.32 5.50 4.50
CA ARG A 66 2.67 4.38 3.79
C ARG A 66 2.41 4.70 2.32
N LYS A 67 1.90 5.90 2.03
CA LYS A 67 1.65 6.36 0.66
C LYS A 67 2.93 6.43 -0.16
N ALA A 68 4.01 6.94 0.41
CA ALA A 68 5.31 7.01 -0.28
C ALA A 68 5.82 5.61 -0.66
N ILE A 69 5.76 4.65 0.27
CA ILE A 69 6.16 3.25 0.02
C ILE A 69 5.21 2.61 -1.02
N GLY A 70 3.90 2.88 -0.90
CA GLY A 70 2.90 2.40 -1.85
C GLY A 70 3.12 2.93 -3.28
N THR A 71 3.53 4.19 -3.43
CA THR A 71 3.92 4.76 -4.73
C THR A 71 5.13 4.04 -5.33
N LYS A 72 6.14 3.73 -4.51
CA LYS A 72 7.32 2.97 -4.95
C LYS A 72 6.92 1.58 -5.46
N ARG A 73 6.02 0.88 -4.75
CA ARG A 73 5.44 -0.39 -5.19
C ARG A 73 4.69 -0.26 -6.52
N ALA A 74 3.80 0.72 -6.62
CA ALA A 74 3.00 0.93 -7.82
C ALA A 74 3.86 1.24 -9.05
N ASN A 75 4.88 2.09 -8.91
CA ASN A 75 5.83 2.36 -9.99
C ASN A 75 6.58 1.09 -10.43
N ASN A 76 6.98 0.24 -9.49
CA ASN A 76 7.66 -1.02 -9.81
C ASN A 76 6.75 -1.98 -10.60
N ILE A 77 5.46 -2.04 -10.26
CA ILE A 77 4.46 -2.83 -10.99
C ILE A 77 4.24 -2.26 -12.40
N VAL A 78 4.15 -0.95 -12.54
CA VAL A 78 4.02 -0.29 -13.85
C VAL A 78 5.22 -0.58 -14.75
N GLU A 79 6.44 -0.51 -14.20
CA GLU A 79 7.65 -0.87 -14.97
C GLU A 79 7.68 -2.35 -15.35
N TYR A 80 7.21 -3.24 -14.49
CA TYR A 80 7.02 -4.65 -14.84
C TYR A 80 6.05 -4.84 -16.01
N ALA A 81 4.87 -4.22 -15.93
CA ALA A 81 3.86 -4.31 -16.97
C ALA A 81 4.35 -3.80 -18.33
N LYS A 82 5.08 -2.66 -18.33
CA LYS A 82 5.65 -2.10 -19.57
C LYS A 82 6.67 -3.00 -20.24
N ASN A 83 7.44 -3.74 -19.46
CA ASN A 83 8.53 -4.56 -19.96
C ASN A 83 8.17 -6.05 -20.06
N TYR A 84 6.93 -6.45 -19.78
CA TYR A 84 6.53 -7.84 -19.60
C TYR A 84 6.89 -8.73 -20.78
N GLU A 85 6.59 -8.29 -22.02
CA GLU A 85 6.83 -9.06 -23.25
C GLU A 85 8.32 -9.17 -23.61
N THR A 86 9.13 -8.20 -23.20
CA THR A 86 10.55 -8.07 -23.54
C THR A 86 11.45 -8.03 -22.32
N ILE A 87 10.99 -8.63 -21.21
CA ILE A 87 11.69 -8.57 -19.91
C ILE A 87 13.09 -9.19 -20.00
N THR A 88 14.07 -8.46 -19.50
CA THR A 88 15.48 -8.90 -19.42
C THR A 88 15.85 -9.28 -18.00
N ASP A 89 16.94 -10.02 -17.83
CA ASP A 89 17.48 -10.37 -16.51
C ASP A 89 17.79 -9.12 -15.67
N GLU A 90 18.24 -8.03 -16.27
CA GLU A 90 18.48 -6.77 -15.59
C GLU A 90 17.18 -6.16 -15.08
N ASN A 91 16.11 -6.15 -15.90
CA ASN A 91 14.78 -5.68 -15.48
C ASN A 91 14.27 -6.51 -14.29
N VAL A 92 14.39 -7.84 -14.37
CA VAL A 92 13.97 -8.75 -13.28
C VAL A 92 14.75 -8.47 -11.99
N GLN A 93 16.09 -8.36 -12.08
CA GLN A 93 16.91 -8.08 -10.90
C GLN A 93 16.53 -6.77 -10.22
N ASN A 94 16.32 -5.70 -11.02
CA ASN A 94 15.90 -4.40 -10.47
C ASN A 94 14.51 -4.47 -9.85
N MET A 95 13.55 -5.10 -10.52
CA MET A 95 12.18 -5.29 -10.01
C MET A 95 12.17 -6.03 -8.67
N VAL A 96 12.91 -7.14 -8.57
CA VAL A 96 12.99 -7.94 -7.34
C VAL A 96 13.66 -7.13 -6.23
N LYS A 97 14.74 -6.41 -6.53
CA LYS A 97 15.41 -5.52 -5.57
C LYS A 97 14.44 -4.49 -5.00
N VAL A 98 13.70 -3.77 -5.86
CA VAL A 98 12.72 -2.77 -5.42
C VAL A 98 11.61 -3.42 -4.59
N SER A 99 11.14 -4.61 -4.96
CA SER A 99 10.13 -5.35 -4.20
C SER A 99 10.61 -5.71 -2.79
N MET A 100 11.87 -6.17 -2.66
CA MET A 100 12.48 -6.46 -1.36
C MET A 100 12.64 -5.20 -0.51
N GLU A 101 13.05 -4.08 -1.11
CA GLU A 101 13.15 -2.78 -0.41
C GLU A 101 11.79 -2.31 0.09
N VAL A 102 10.74 -2.36 -0.74
CA VAL A 102 9.36 -2.02 -0.35
C VAL A 102 8.91 -2.85 0.85
N ASN A 103 9.14 -4.16 0.84
CA ASN A 103 8.79 -5.03 1.95
C ASN A 103 9.53 -4.65 3.25
N LYS A 104 10.82 -4.36 3.15
CA LYS A 104 11.63 -3.91 4.29
C LYS A 104 11.15 -2.56 4.83
N GLU A 105 10.81 -1.62 3.96
CA GLU A 105 10.30 -0.30 4.35
C GLU A 105 8.94 -0.41 5.06
N PHE A 106 8.02 -1.26 4.58
CA PHE A 106 6.75 -1.52 5.27
C PHE A 106 6.95 -2.12 6.65
N ASN A 107 7.80 -3.13 6.79
CA ASN A 107 8.10 -3.75 8.08
C ASN A 107 8.68 -2.73 9.07
N ALA A 108 9.62 -1.90 8.63
CA ALA A 108 10.19 -0.84 9.46
C ALA A 108 9.16 0.24 9.86
N LEU A 109 8.26 0.60 8.95
CA LEU A 109 7.17 1.55 9.21
C LEU A 109 6.21 1.00 10.27
N TRP A 110 5.79 -0.26 10.18
CA TRP A 110 4.92 -0.89 11.17
C TRP A 110 5.56 -0.97 12.54
N GLU A 111 6.82 -1.38 12.61
CA GLU A 111 7.56 -1.44 13.88
C GLU A 111 7.69 -0.06 14.52
N LYS A 112 8.07 0.96 13.74
CA LYS A 112 8.18 2.35 14.19
C LYS A 112 6.84 2.87 14.72
N THR A 113 5.77 2.64 13.96
CA THR A 113 4.42 3.12 14.32
C THR A 113 3.90 2.41 15.56
N TYR A 114 4.09 1.09 15.67
CA TYR A 114 3.75 0.33 16.87
C TYR A 114 4.43 0.92 18.11
N LYS A 115 5.75 1.14 18.05
CA LYS A 115 6.52 1.70 19.17
C LYS A 115 6.02 3.10 19.59
N LYS A 116 5.71 3.96 18.61
CA LYS A 116 5.17 5.30 18.88
C LYS A 116 3.79 5.24 19.52
N MET A 117 2.87 4.46 18.94
CA MET A 117 1.51 4.31 19.46
C MET A 117 1.50 3.64 20.84
N ALA A 118 2.33 2.63 21.07
CA ALA A 118 2.43 1.96 22.36
C ALA A 118 2.87 2.91 23.46
N LYS A 119 3.81 3.82 23.17
CA LYS A 119 4.30 4.83 24.10
C LYS A 119 3.27 5.94 24.37
N SER A 120 2.56 6.40 23.34
CA SER A 120 1.69 7.60 23.41
C SER A 120 0.24 7.27 23.77
N LEU A 121 -0.21 6.04 23.55
CA LEU A 121 -1.57 5.58 23.81
C LEU A 121 -1.58 4.39 24.77
N SER A 122 -1.41 3.19 24.22
CA SER A 122 -1.22 1.96 24.99
C SER A 122 -0.66 0.83 24.09
N PRO A 123 0.03 -0.17 24.66
CA PRO A 123 0.43 -1.36 23.89
C PRO A 123 -0.74 -2.08 23.24
N LYS A 124 -1.90 -2.12 23.90
CA LYS A 124 -3.13 -2.76 23.36
C LYS A 124 -3.67 -2.02 22.15
N THR A 125 -3.76 -0.69 22.21
CA THR A 125 -4.20 0.15 21.08
C THR A 125 -3.23 0.04 19.90
N ALA A 126 -1.92 0.07 20.18
CA ALA A 126 -0.88 -0.11 19.17
C ALA A 126 -0.95 -1.49 18.48
N ALA A 127 -1.14 -2.55 19.28
CA ALA A 127 -1.28 -3.91 18.73
C ALA A 127 -2.53 -4.07 17.86
N LYS A 128 -3.65 -3.47 18.28
CA LYS A 128 -4.90 -3.48 17.50
C LYS A 128 -4.71 -2.78 16.14
N PHE A 129 -4.03 -1.63 16.12
CA PHE A 129 -3.71 -0.93 14.88
C PHE A 129 -2.76 -1.75 14.00
N TYR A 130 -1.70 -2.32 14.57
CA TYR A 130 -0.76 -3.19 13.85
C TYR A 130 -1.45 -4.38 13.20
N GLN A 131 -2.35 -5.07 13.92
CA GLN A 131 -3.12 -6.19 13.38
C GLN A 131 -4.02 -5.76 12.21
N LEU A 132 -4.69 -4.61 12.33
CA LEU A 132 -5.51 -4.06 11.26
C LEU A 132 -4.68 -3.76 10.01
N GLU A 133 -3.53 -3.12 10.17
CA GLU A 133 -2.64 -2.79 9.04
C GLU A 133 -2.10 -4.04 8.34
N LEU A 134 -1.71 -5.07 9.09
CA LEU A 134 -1.31 -6.35 8.50
C LEU A 134 -2.45 -7.01 7.72
N TYR A 135 -3.66 -6.98 8.26
CA TYR A 135 -4.84 -7.51 7.57
C TYR A 135 -5.09 -6.78 6.25
N LEU A 136 -5.10 -5.45 6.27
CA LEU A 136 -5.31 -4.63 5.08
C LEU A 136 -4.21 -4.83 4.03
N GLU A 137 -2.96 -4.90 4.46
CA GLU A 137 -1.83 -5.17 3.57
C GLU A 137 -1.92 -6.58 2.95
N THR A 138 -2.35 -7.58 3.71
CA THR A 138 -2.54 -8.94 3.19
C THR A 138 -3.61 -8.94 2.08
N MET A 139 -4.70 -8.21 2.25
CA MET A 139 -5.73 -8.08 1.22
C MET A 139 -5.19 -7.40 -0.05
N VAL A 140 -4.42 -6.32 0.10
CA VAL A 140 -3.79 -5.64 -1.05
C VAL A 140 -2.83 -6.58 -1.78
N ARG A 141 -2.01 -7.34 -1.04
CA ARG A 141 -1.06 -8.30 -1.64
C ARG A 141 -1.77 -9.44 -2.38
N SER A 142 -2.86 -9.97 -1.81
CA SER A 142 -3.65 -11.02 -2.46
C SER A 142 -4.22 -10.53 -3.79
N GLU A 143 -4.82 -9.35 -3.79
CA GLU A 143 -5.38 -8.74 -4.99
C GLU A 143 -4.31 -8.48 -6.07
N LEU A 144 -3.15 -7.97 -5.67
CA LEU A 144 -2.02 -7.77 -6.58
C LEU A 144 -1.51 -9.10 -7.16
N SER A 145 -1.42 -10.15 -6.33
CA SER A 145 -0.97 -11.48 -6.79
C SER A 145 -1.96 -12.13 -7.76
N GLU A 146 -3.25 -11.84 -7.63
CA GLU A 146 -4.28 -12.34 -8.54
C GLU A 146 -4.36 -11.55 -9.86
N SER A 147 -3.89 -10.29 -9.84
CA SER A 147 -4.04 -9.36 -10.97
C SER A 147 -2.79 -9.21 -11.83
N ILE A 148 -1.62 -9.60 -11.32
CA ILE A 148 -0.35 -9.42 -12.01
C ILE A 148 0.13 -10.80 -12.49
N PRO A 149 0.31 -11.01 -13.81
CA PRO A 149 0.79 -12.29 -14.33
C PRO A 149 2.20 -12.58 -13.84
N MET A 150 2.49 -13.86 -13.66
CA MET A 150 3.85 -14.30 -13.35
C MET A 150 4.76 -14.16 -14.57
N ILE A 151 6.07 -14.12 -14.37
CA ILE A 151 7.05 -14.10 -15.45
C ILE A 151 6.80 -15.33 -16.33
N ASP A 152 6.73 -15.10 -17.65
CA ASP A 152 6.47 -16.12 -18.69
C ASP A 152 5.06 -16.76 -18.70
N GLU A 153 4.13 -16.32 -17.84
CA GLU A 153 2.78 -16.91 -17.77
C GLU A 153 1.95 -16.68 -19.03
N LEU A 154 2.14 -15.56 -19.72
CA LEU A 154 1.37 -15.17 -20.93
C LEU A 154 2.13 -15.40 -22.26
N LYS A 155 3.23 -16.15 -22.23
CA LYS A 155 4.00 -16.52 -23.45
C LYS A 155 3.51 -17.79 -24.10
#